data_543de93240b56ab26d8ea3435cbb9014
#
_entry.id   543de93240b56ab26d8ea3435cbb9014
#
_cell.length_a   1.000
_cell.length_b   1.000
_cell.length_c   1.000
_cell.angle_alpha   90.00
_cell.angle_beta   90.00
_cell.angle_gamma   90.00
#
_symmetry.space_group_name_H-M   'P 1'
#
loop_
_entity.id
_entity.type
_entity.pdbx_description
1 polymer ?
#
loop_
_entity_poly.entity_id
_entity_poly.type
_entity_poly.pdbx_seq_one_letter_code
_entity_poly.pdbx_strand_id
1 'polypeptide(L)'
;MALTMTAALAGCGSSSGSTSTTAAADTTAAAVTEKAADGSSAEAGSTSVSIDRAKEFVTVATGPTSGIYYPIGGAFATALGNAGYKTSAQATGASVENINLILNGEAELAIAMQDSVVQAYEGFGAFEKAEPDLRAMMRLWPNYVQLVTVASTGIKSVEDLKGKRVGIGAPNSGVELNARMIYEAYGMTYEDSDVDYLSYGEAIDQMKNGQCDATFVTSGLPNATVSELAFSYDMVIVPIDGEGRDNLIEKYPFFSASTIPANTYNNKEDVESVFVYNIMLVNKDVSDDMVYDMLDCIFSDDGIATIKASHNTADKNIDVSFGVDDVKIPLHDGAAKWWQDHGYETPQN
;
A
#
# COMPACT_ATOMS: atom_id res chain seq x y z
N MET A 1 -45.62 -9.31 -35.35
CA MET A 1 -46.75 -9.54 -34.45
C MET A 1 -46.44 -8.84 -33.15
N ALA A 2 -47.04 -7.71 -32.97
CA ALA A 2 -46.98 -6.88 -31.76
C ALA A 2 -48.04 -7.39 -30.78
N LEU A 3 -47.74 -7.37 -29.50
CA LEU A 3 -48.76 -7.29 -28.47
C LEU A 3 -48.23 -6.49 -27.27
N THR A 4 -48.81 -5.31 -27.17
CA THR A 4 -48.83 -4.40 -26.04
C THR A 4 -49.95 -4.83 -25.08
N MET A 5 -49.81 -4.53 -23.78
CA MET A 5 -50.87 -4.01 -22.85
C MET A 5 -50.35 -4.14 -21.41
N THR A 6 -50.31 -3.18 -20.67
CA THR A 6 -51.01 -2.05 -20.14
C THR A 6 -51.13 -2.15 -18.62
N ALA A 7 -50.89 -1.05 -17.99
CA ALA A 7 -50.87 -0.72 -16.57
C ALA A 7 -52.19 -0.95 -15.82
N ALA A 8 -52.11 -1.05 -14.49
CA ALA A 8 -53.14 -0.54 -13.60
C ALA A 8 -52.55 -0.06 -12.27
N LEU A 9 -52.90 1.21 -11.98
CA LEU A 9 -52.76 1.92 -10.72
C LEU A 9 -53.88 1.49 -9.74
N ALA A 10 -53.67 1.75 -8.48
CA ALA A 10 -54.53 2.26 -7.42
C ALA A 10 -54.16 1.65 -6.09
N GLY A 11 -54.08 2.27 -4.96
CA GLY A 11 -54.41 3.59 -4.50
C GLY A 11 -54.55 3.58 -2.97
N CYS A 12 -54.18 4.69 -2.37
CA CYS A 12 -54.70 5.35 -1.17
C CYS A 12 -55.07 4.61 0.14
N GLY A 13 -54.66 5.27 1.24
CA GLY A 13 -55.41 5.36 2.49
C GLY A 13 -54.49 5.47 3.70
N SER A 14 -54.11 6.61 4.14
CA SER A 14 -54.66 7.56 5.12
C SER A 14 -54.73 7.09 6.57
N SER A 15 -53.96 7.75 7.38
CA SER A 15 -54.22 8.61 8.55
C SER A 15 -54.49 7.97 9.91
N SER A 16 -53.85 8.55 10.87
CA SER A 16 -54.22 9.16 12.17
C SER A 16 -53.17 8.82 13.21
N GLY A 17 -52.47 9.69 13.90
CA GLY A 17 -52.91 10.90 14.59
C GLY A 17 -53.27 10.58 16.04
N SER A 18 -52.36 10.84 16.99
CA SER A 18 -52.77 11.31 18.32
C SER A 18 -51.59 11.87 19.13
N THR A 19 -51.83 13.06 19.50
CA THR A 19 -51.22 13.99 20.43
C THR A 19 -51.35 13.59 21.91
N SER A 20 -50.46 14.16 22.72
CA SER A 20 -50.62 14.77 24.05
C SER A 20 -49.69 14.11 25.09
N THR A 21 -49.14 14.73 26.07
CA THR A 21 -49.17 16.07 26.65
C THR A 21 -48.07 16.15 27.72
N THR A 22 -47.46 17.31 27.79
CA THR A 22 -46.80 17.98 28.92
C THR A 22 -46.84 17.38 30.32
N ALA A 23 -45.66 17.41 31.02
CA ALA A 23 -45.59 17.90 32.40
C ALA A 23 -44.19 18.45 32.70
N ALA A 24 -44.14 19.72 33.00
CA ALA A 24 -43.04 20.43 33.61
C ALA A 24 -43.02 20.19 35.11
N ALA A 25 -41.85 20.08 35.70
CA ALA A 25 -41.63 20.32 37.12
C ALA A 25 -40.31 21.06 37.31
N ASP A 26 -40.50 22.27 37.73
CA ASP A 26 -39.56 23.25 38.22
C ASP A 26 -39.08 22.83 39.62
N THR A 27 -37.81 22.98 39.94
CA THR A 27 -37.35 23.46 41.25
C THR A 27 -35.85 23.69 41.36
N THR A 28 -35.55 24.94 41.51
CA THR A 28 -34.58 25.61 42.45
C THR A 28 -33.09 25.35 42.38
N ALA A 29 -32.45 26.50 42.18
CA ALA A 29 -31.08 26.88 42.31
C ALA A 29 -30.42 26.52 43.66
N ALA A 30 -29.12 26.19 43.59
CA ALA A 30 -28.17 26.54 44.64
C ALA A 30 -26.89 27.02 43.98
N ALA A 31 -26.61 28.28 44.13
CA ALA A 31 -25.33 28.91 43.83
C ALA A 31 -24.30 28.47 44.85
N VAL A 32 -23.13 27.99 44.39
CA VAL A 32 -21.89 27.99 45.16
C VAL A 32 -20.86 28.67 44.30
N THR A 33 -20.48 29.84 44.75
CA THR A 33 -19.30 30.57 44.37
C THR A 33 -18.08 29.82 44.92
N GLU A 34 -17.06 29.56 44.09
CA GLU A 34 -15.67 29.84 44.47
C GLU A 34 -14.67 29.46 43.38
N LYS A 35 -13.90 30.40 43.08
CA LYS A 35 -12.46 30.60 43.11
C LYS A 35 -11.73 30.30 41.80
N ALA A 36 -11.42 31.41 41.17
CA ALA A 36 -10.41 31.47 40.09
C ALA A 36 -9.09 30.89 40.61
N ALA A 37 -8.63 29.85 39.94
CA ALA A 37 -7.22 29.48 39.91
C ALA A 37 -6.70 29.81 38.53
N ASP A 38 -5.87 30.82 38.49
CA ASP A 38 -5.02 31.22 37.38
C ASP A 38 -4.11 30.05 37.04
N GLY A 39 -4.41 29.37 35.95
CA GLY A 39 -3.63 28.31 35.35
C GLY A 39 -3.33 28.73 33.92
N SER A 40 -2.22 29.45 33.76
CA SER A 40 -1.59 29.71 32.47
C SER A 40 -1.37 28.36 31.78
N SER A 41 -2.29 27.96 30.92
CA SER A 41 -2.02 26.98 29.88
C SER A 41 -1.17 27.68 28.84
N ALA A 42 0.11 27.33 28.81
CA ALA A 42 0.97 27.64 27.67
C ALA A 42 0.31 27.02 26.44
N GLU A 43 -0.31 27.85 25.62
CA GLU A 43 -0.56 27.52 24.20
C GLU A 43 0.80 27.23 23.59
N ALA A 44 1.07 25.96 23.32
CA ALA A 44 2.10 25.56 22.39
C ALA A 44 1.69 26.20 21.05
N GLY A 45 2.40 27.25 20.67
CA GLY A 45 2.19 27.95 19.42
C GLY A 45 2.48 26.99 18.27
N SER A 46 1.45 26.35 17.75
CA SER A 46 1.46 25.76 16.43
C SER A 46 1.67 26.94 15.47
N THR A 47 2.87 27.11 14.96
CA THR A 47 3.13 27.90 13.77
C THR A 47 2.45 27.16 12.62
N SER A 48 1.20 27.48 12.35
CA SER A 48 0.51 26.99 11.16
C SER A 48 1.23 27.58 9.94
N VAL A 49 2.04 26.78 9.31
CA VAL A 49 2.58 27.11 8.01
C VAL A 49 1.43 27.13 7.03
N SER A 50 1.26 28.25 6.32
CA SER A 50 0.16 28.45 5.38
C SER A 50 0.62 28.07 3.98
N ILE A 51 0.47 26.80 3.61
CA ILE A 51 0.63 26.33 2.23
C ILE A 51 -0.59 26.79 1.42
N ASP A 52 -0.38 27.40 0.27
CA ASP A 52 -1.44 27.65 -0.71
C ASP A 52 -1.66 26.39 -1.56
N ARG A 53 -2.32 25.39 -0.97
CA ARG A 53 -2.54 24.06 -1.56
C ARG A 53 -3.09 24.14 -2.99
N ALA A 54 -3.88 25.18 -3.32
CA ALA A 54 -4.45 25.33 -4.66
C ALA A 54 -3.42 25.66 -5.75
N LYS A 55 -2.19 25.98 -5.37
CA LYS A 55 -1.07 26.19 -6.31
C LYS A 55 -0.18 24.97 -6.46
N GLU A 56 -0.19 24.07 -5.47
CA GLU A 56 0.67 22.91 -5.43
C GLU A 56 0.08 21.73 -6.20
N PHE A 57 0.94 21.06 -6.98
CA PHE A 57 0.60 19.81 -7.67
C PHE A 57 1.22 18.65 -6.91
N VAL A 58 0.45 17.56 -6.78
CA VAL A 58 0.92 16.32 -6.17
C VAL A 58 0.54 15.16 -7.08
N THR A 59 1.51 14.66 -7.80
CA THR A 59 1.42 13.40 -8.55
C THR A 59 1.84 12.27 -7.64
N VAL A 60 0.98 11.26 -7.51
CA VAL A 60 1.27 10.03 -6.76
C VAL A 60 1.59 8.93 -7.76
N ALA A 61 2.86 8.53 -7.87
CA ALA A 61 3.28 7.41 -8.68
C ALA A 61 2.92 6.09 -7.99
N THR A 62 2.25 5.18 -8.71
CA THR A 62 1.60 4.00 -8.15
C THR A 62 2.17 2.70 -8.69
N GLY A 63 1.42 1.93 -9.44
CA GLY A 63 1.79 0.67 -10.07
C GLY A 63 0.83 0.30 -11.17
N PRO A 64 0.93 -0.91 -11.72
CA PRO A 64 -0.04 -1.42 -12.69
C PRO A 64 -1.46 -1.37 -12.13
N THR A 65 -2.44 -1.12 -12.98
CA THR A 65 -3.86 -1.05 -12.58
C THR A 65 -4.41 -2.37 -12.03
N SER A 66 -3.74 -3.49 -12.31
CA SER A 66 -4.01 -4.81 -11.75
C SER A 66 -3.44 -5.03 -10.33
N GLY A 67 -2.63 -4.08 -9.82
CA GLY A 67 -2.04 -4.13 -8.48
C GLY A 67 -2.76 -3.20 -7.49
N ILE A 68 -2.47 -3.39 -6.20
CA ILE A 68 -3.12 -2.60 -5.13
C ILE A 68 -2.54 -1.18 -4.98
N TYR A 69 -1.36 -0.89 -5.53
CA TYR A 69 -0.79 0.46 -5.48
C TYR A 69 -1.69 1.48 -6.17
N TYR A 70 -2.31 1.09 -7.30
CA TYR A 70 -3.12 2.01 -8.07
C TYR A 70 -4.37 2.50 -7.31
N PRO A 71 -5.26 1.64 -6.78
CA PRO A 71 -6.40 2.11 -6.00
C PRO A 71 -6.01 2.83 -4.70
N ILE A 72 -4.96 2.36 -4.00
CA ILE A 72 -4.55 2.99 -2.74
C ILE A 72 -3.85 4.33 -3.01
N GLY A 73 -2.96 4.42 -4.00
CA GLY A 73 -2.32 5.68 -4.40
C GLY A 73 -3.33 6.70 -4.94
N GLY A 74 -4.36 6.21 -5.66
CA GLY A 74 -5.51 7.04 -6.06
C GLY A 74 -6.27 7.61 -4.88
N ALA A 75 -6.38 6.86 -3.78
CA ALA A 75 -7.01 7.34 -2.56
C ALA A 75 -6.15 8.38 -1.83
N PHE A 76 -4.82 8.24 -1.79
CA PHE A 76 -3.93 9.30 -1.32
C PHE A 76 -4.08 10.58 -2.13
N ALA A 77 -4.08 10.47 -3.47
CA ALA A 77 -4.32 11.61 -4.35
C ALA A 77 -5.70 12.24 -4.08
N THR A 78 -6.75 11.43 -3.86
CA THR A 78 -8.09 11.91 -3.54
C THR A 78 -8.14 12.62 -2.20
N ALA A 79 -7.51 12.08 -1.16
CA ALA A 79 -7.46 12.69 0.17
C ALA A 79 -6.78 14.07 0.12
N LEU A 80 -5.64 14.17 -0.54
CA LEU A 80 -4.94 15.44 -0.74
C LEU A 80 -5.73 16.40 -1.63
N GLY A 81 -6.41 15.90 -2.67
CA GLY A 81 -7.28 16.69 -3.52
C GLY A 81 -8.49 17.30 -2.76
N ASN A 82 -9.10 16.52 -1.89
CA ASN A 82 -10.19 16.98 -1.01
C ASN A 82 -9.70 18.06 -0.03
N ALA A 83 -8.43 17.99 0.38
CA ALA A 83 -7.80 18.99 1.22
C ALA A 83 -7.38 20.27 0.45
N GLY A 84 -7.48 20.30 -0.89
CA GLY A 84 -7.27 21.47 -1.73
C GLY A 84 -6.06 21.44 -2.65
N TYR A 85 -5.25 20.38 -2.64
CA TYR A 85 -4.15 20.18 -3.60
C TYR A 85 -4.66 19.89 -5.01
N LYS A 86 -3.85 20.16 -6.03
CA LYS A 86 -4.08 19.64 -7.38
C LYS A 86 -3.41 18.29 -7.51
N THR A 87 -4.18 17.23 -7.63
CA THR A 87 -3.64 15.88 -7.51
C THR A 87 -3.88 15.03 -8.73
N SER A 88 -2.98 14.08 -8.97
CA SER A 88 -3.14 12.97 -9.91
C SER A 88 -2.53 11.69 -9.37
N ALA A 89 -3.07 10.53 -9.81
CA ALA A 89 -2.45 9.24 -9.59
C ALA A 89 -1.98 8.68 -10.94
N GLN A 90 -0.70 8.31 -11.01
CA GLN A 90 -0.07 7.81 -12.23
C GLN A 90 0.13 6.30 -12.13
N ALA A 91 -0.37 5.55 -13.12
CA ALA A 91 -0.04 4.14 -13.28
C ALA A 91 1.39 3.99 -13.83
N THR A 92 2.16 3.07 -13.27
CA THR A 92 3.58 2.84 -13.59
C THR A 92 3.92 1.34 -13.58
N GLY A 93 5.17 0.99 -13.85
CA GLY A 93 5.73 -0.34 -13.61
C GLY A 93 6.02 -0.64 -12.13
N ALA A 94 5.75 0.27 -11.21
CA ALA A 94 5.95 0.22 -9.77
C ALA A 94 7.38 0.61 -9.32
N SER A 95 7.95 -0.08 -8.30
CA SER A 95 8.98 0.46 -7.39
C SER A 95 10.18 1.14 -8.06
N VAL A 96 10.84 0.53 -9.03
CA VAL A 96 12.04 1.11 -9.66
C VAL A 96 11.69 2.32 -10.51
N GLU A 97 10.59 2.23 -11.30
CA GLU A 97 10.10 3.36 -12.07
C GLU A 97 9.68 4.52 -11.16
N ASN A 98 8.97 4.21 -10.08
CA ASN A 98 8.50 5.20 -9.10
C ASN A 98 9.65 5.96 -8.43
N ILE A 99 10.71 5.25 -8.06
CA ILE A 99 11.93 5.86 -7.51
C ILE A 99 12.54 6.82 -8.52
N ASN A 100 12.64 6.42 -9.80
CA ASN A 100 13.17 7.28 -10.84
C ASN A 100 12.29 8.53 -11.07
N LEU A 101 10.96 8.41 -11.02
CA LEU A 101 10.04 9.55 -11.14
C LEU A 101 10.25 10.57 -9.99
N ILE A 102 10.43 10.10 -8.76
CA ILE A 102 10.76 10.95 -7.60
C ILE A 102 12.10 11.66 -7.82
N LEU A 103 13.15 10.93 -8.20
CA LEU A 103 14.49 11.49 -8.38
C LEU A 103 14.56 12.49 -9.52
N ASN A 104 13.74 12.32 -10.56
CA ASN A 104 13.65 13.24 -11.69
C ASN A 104 12.72 14.44 -11.43
N GLY A 105 11.99 14.46 -10.30
CA GLY A 105 10.98 15.50 -10.00
C GLY A 105 9.73 15.39 -10.90
N GLU A 106 9.42 14.19 -11.38
CA GLU A 106 8.26 13.89 -12.22
C GLU A 106 7.04 13.42 -11.39
N ALA A 107 7.26 13.12 -10.11
CA ALA A 107 6.24 12.85 -9.10
C ALA A 107 6.68 13.40 -7.75
N GLU A 108 5.74 13.93 -6.96
CA GLU A 108 5.99 14.42 -5.61
C GLU A 108 5.94 13.29 -4.59
N LEU A 109 5.05 12.32 -4.79
CA LEU A 109 4.89 11.14 -3.95
C LEU A 109 4.96 9.86 -4.77
N ALA A 110 5.51 8.80 -4.20
CA ALA A 110 5.54 7.50 -4.86
C ALA A 110 5.48 6.34 -3.85
N ILE A 111 4.82 5.26 -4.25
CA ILE A 111 4.78 4.02 -3.47
C ILE A 111 5.86 3.08 -4.00
N ALA A 112 6.78 2.64 -3.14
CA ALA A 112 7.80 1.67 -3.52
C ALA A 112 8.04 0.64 -2.40
N MET A 113 8.44 -0.57 -2.76
CA MET A 113 8.86 -1.57 -1.79
C MET A 113 10.22 -1.20 -1.19
N GLN A 114 10.39 -1.43 0.11
CA GLN A 114 11.56 -1.04 0.88
C GLN A 114 12.88 -1.66 0.37
N ASP A 115 12.84 -2.87 -0.17
CA ASP A 115 13.99 -3.49 -0.82
C ASP A 115 14.52 -2.66 -1.99
N SER A 116 13.62 -2.20 -2.87
CA SER A 116 13.97 -1.32 -4.00
C SER A 116 14.47 0.04 -3.52
N VAL A 117 13.85 0.55 -2.45
CA VAL A 117 14.22 1.83 -1.83
C VAL A 117 15.63 1.79 -1.25
N VAL A 118 15.99 0.71 -0.52
CA VAL A 118 17.33 0.51 0.04
C VAL A 118 18.37 0.33 -1.07
N GLN A 119 18.04 -0.47 -2.11
CA GLN A 119 18.94 -0.63 -3.26
C GLN A 119 19.24 0.71 -3.94
N ALA A 120 18.23 1.56 -4.12
CA ALA A 120 18.42 2.89 -4.70
C ALA A 120 19.25 3.80 -3.78
N TYR A 121 18.90 3.86 -2.51
CA TYR A 121 19.57 4.74 -1.56
C TYR A 121 21.05 4.41 -1.39
N GLU A 122 21.41 3.12 -1.36
CA GLU A 122 22.77 2.62 -1.18
C GLU A 122 23.54 2.43 -2.51
N GLY A 123 22.86 2.34 -3.64
CA GLY A 123 23.46 2.22 -4.97
C GLY A 123 23.94 0.81 -5.29
N PHE A 124 23.05 -0.17 -5.21
CA PHE A 124 23.35 -1.54 -5.62
C PHE A 124 22.14 -2.19 -6.32
N GLY A 125 22.30 -3.43 -6.79
CA GLY A 125 21.22 -4.19 -7.43
C GLY A 125 20.75 -3.56 -8.75
N ALA A 126 19.55 -2.99 -8.78
CA ALA A 126 18.98 -2.31 -9.95
C ALA A 126 19.54 -0.89 -10.16
N PHE A 127 20.28 -0.35 -9.21
CA PHE A 127 20.77 1.03 -9.24
C PHE A 127 22.32 1.05 -9.28
N GLU A 128 22.86 1.74 -10.29
CA GLU A 128 24.33 1.79 -10.52
C GLU A 128 25.05 2.71 -9.53
N LYS A 129 24.34 3.61 -8.88
CA LYS A 129 24.86 4.58 -7.92
C LYS A 129 23.87 4.83 -6.79
N ALA A 130 24.41 5.27 -5.66
CA ALA A 130 23.60 5.70 -4.53
C ALA A 130 22.76 6.95 -4.89
N GLU A 131 21.52 6.96 -4.44
CA GLU A 131 20.58 8.06 -4.62
C GLU A 131 20.23 8.71 -3.26
N PRO A 132 21.16 9.55 -2.72
CA PRO A 132 21.02 10.10 -1.37
C PRO A 132 19.92 11.17 -1.24
N ASP A 133 19.29 11.54 -2.34
CA ASP A 133 18.19 12.51 -2.38
C ASP A 133 16.82 11.88 -2.09
N LEU A 134 16.76 10.54 -2.08
CA LEU A 134 15.56 9.80 -1.76
C LEU A 134 15.23 9.91 -0.26
N ARG A 135 13.97 10.21 0.06
CA ARG A 135 13.47 10.30 1.43
C ARG A 135 12.19 9.50 1.61
N ALA A 136 12.03 8.97 2.81
CA ALA A 136 10.77 8.38 3.21
C ALA A 136 9.86 9.44 3.86
N MET A 137 8.58 9.33 3.60
CA MET A 137 7.55 10.11 4.28
C MET A 137 6.87 9.28 5.38
N MET A 138 6.56 8.02 5.07
CA MET A 138 5.94 7.07 5.98
C MET A 138 6.10 5.64 5.48
N ARG A 139 6.00 4.67 6.42
CA ARG A 139 5.81 3.27 6.09
C ARG A 139 4.35 3.00 5.73
N LEU A 140 4.16 2.06 4.83
CA LEU A 140 2.85 1.60 4.39
C LEU A 140 2.67 0.11 4.74
N TRP A 141 1.80 -0.59 4.06
CA TRP A 141 1.46 -2.00 4.29
C TRP A 141 2.56 -2.98 3.87
N PRO A 142 2.57 -4.19 4.42
CA PRO A 142 3.43 -5.26 3.93
C PRO A 142 2.92 -5.82 2.59
N ASN A 143 3.84 -6.05 1.66
CA ASN A 143 3.62 -6.85 0.47
C ASN A 143 4.18 -8.25 0.69
N TYR A 144 3.34 -9.26 0.55
CA TYR A 144 3.72 -10.68 0.66
C TYR A 144 4.17 -11.18 -0.71
N VAL A 145 5.28 -11.92 -0.73
CA VAL A 145 5.72 -12.61 -1.93
C VAL A 145 4.84 -13.86 -2.11
N GLN A 146 4.20 -13.95 -3.25
CA GLN A 146 3.27 -15.02 -3.60
C GLN A 146 3.81 -15.67 -4.88
N LEU A 147 4.51 -16.79 -4.75
CA LEU A 147 4.88 -17.61 -5.88
C LEU A 147 3.70 -18.53 -6.19
N VAL A 148 3.03 -18.29 -7.30
CA VAL A 148 1.80 -19.01 -7.66
C VAL A 148 1.98 -19.86 -8.92
N THR A 149 1.34 -21.01 -8.92
CA THR A 149 1.30 -21.97 -10.04
C THR A 149 -0.06 -22.64 -10.11
N VAL A 150 -0.25 -23.56 -11.06
CA VAL A 150 -1.41 -24.45 -11.11
C VAL A 150 -0.95 -25.91 -10.87
N ALA A 151 -1.77 -26.72 -10.22
CA ALA A 151 -1.42 -28.08 -9.79
C ALA A 151 -0.88 -28.97 -10.92
N SER A 152 -1.34 -28.74 -12.16
CA SER A 152 -0.90 -29.53 -13.33
C SER A 152 0.57 -29.35 -13.72
N THR A 153 1.25 -28.27 -13.24
CA THR A 153 2.69 -28.04 -13.53
C THR A 153 3.60 -28.93 -12.68
N GLY A 154 3.09 -29.40 -11.53
CA GLY A 154 3.82 -30.20 -10.55
C GLY A 154 4.83 -29.43 -9.71
N ILE A 155 4.89 -28.09 -9.80
CA ILE A 155 5.79 -27.22 -9.03
C ILE A 155 5.31 -27.19 -7.57
N LYS A 156 6.22 -27.44 -6.62
CA LYS A 156 5.95 -27.51 -5.17
C LYS A 156 6.96 -26.74 -4.33
N SER A 157 8.10 -26.39 -4.88
CA SER A 157 9.16 -25.62 -4.23
C SER A 157 9.77 -24.62 -5.22
N VAL A 158 10.58 -23.68 -4.71
CA VAL A 158 11.28 -22.70 -5.56
C VAL A 158 12.24 -23.41 -6.52
N GLU A 159 12.89 -24.47 -6.10
CA GLU A 159 13.84 -25.23 -6.92
C GLU A 159 13.17 -25.94 -8.11
N ASP A 160 11.88 -26.23 -8.02
CA ASP A 160 11.09 -26.81 -9.12
C ASP A 160 10.88 -25.84 -10.30
N LEU A 161 11.25 -24.56 -10.13
CA LEU A 161 11.22 -23.56 -11.21
C LEU A 161 12.28 -23.86 -12.30
N LYS A 162 13.27 -24.72 -12.05
CA LYS A 162 14.27 -25.09 -13.05
C LYS A 162 13.63 -25.68 -14.30
N GLY A 163 13.94 -25.04 -15.45
CA GLY A 163 13.41 -25.42 -16.76
C GLY A 163 11.93 -25.07 -16.96
N LYS A 164 11.32 -24.27 -16.08
CA LYS A 164 9.94 -23.79 -16.20
C LYS A 164 9.88 -22.39 -16.80
N ARG A 165 8.72 -22.03 -17.37
CA ARG A 165 8.41 -20.68 -17.83
C ARG A 165 7.86 -19.90 -16.63
N VAL A 166 8.57 -18.84 -16.25
CA VAL A 166 8.31 -18.13 -15.00
C VAL A 166 8.13 -16.64 -15.24
N GLY A 167 6.96 -16.10 -14.88
CA GLY A 167 6.72 -14.66 -14.80
C GLY A 167 7.43 -14.06 -13.56
N ILE A 168 8.38 -13.19 -13.80
CA ILE A 168 9.22 -12.62 -12.73
C ILE A 168 8.83 -11.19 -12.33
N GLY A 169 7.69 -10.69 -12.79
CA GLY A 169 7.25 -9.31 -12.60
C GLY A 169 7.50 -8.44 -13.83
N ALA A 170 6.87 -7.28 -13.87
CA ALA A 170 7.05 -6.32 -14.97
C ALA A 170 8.47 -5.76 -14.99
N PRO A 171 8.97 -5.28 -16.13
CA PRO A 171 10.23 -4.54 -16.18
C PRO A 171 10.20 -3.34 -15.22
N ASN A 172 11.30 -3.05 -14.55
CA ASN A 172 11.43 -1.95 -13.58
C ASN A 172 10.45 -2.05 -12.39
N SER A 173 10.02 -3.26 -12.04
CA SER A 173 9.21 -3.50 -10.85
C SER A 173 10.05 -4.03 -9.68
N GLY A 174 9.60 -3.75 -8.43
CA GLY A 174 10.20 -4.38 -7.27
C GLY A 174 9.92 -5.89 -7.19
N VAL A 175 8.90 -6.39 -7.90
CA VAL A 175 8.61 -7.84 -7.98
C VAL A 175 9.73 -8.58 -8.70
N GLU A 176 10.26 -7.99 -9.77
CA GLU A 176 11.43 -8.55 -10.48
C GLU A 176 12.64 -8.61 -9.56
N LEU A 177 12.88 -7.56 -8.75
CA LEU A 177 13.97 -7.56 -7.79
C LEU A 177 13.79 -8.64 -6.71
N ASN A 178 12.57 -8.82 -6.21
CA ASN A 178 12.25 -9.89 -5.27
C ASN A 178 12.50 -11.28 -5.87
N ALA A 179 12.03 -11.53 -7.09
CA ALA A 179 12.24 -12.79 -7.78
C ALA A 179 13.74 -13.09 -7.94
N ARG A 180 14.54 -12.10 -8.35
CA ARG A 180 15.99 -12.22 -8.50
C ARG A 180 16.68 -12.60 -7.19
N MET A 181 16.35 -11.90 -6.09
CA MET A 181 16.92 -12.18 -4.76
C MET A 181 16.50 -13.55 -4.24
N ILE A 182 15.27 -13.99 -4.51
CA ILE A 182 14.80 -15.33 -4.15
C ILE A 182 15.55 -16.40 -4.95
N TYR A 183 15.66 -16.25 -6.28
CA TYR A 183 16.46 -17.18 -7.07
C TYR A 183 17.87 -17.32 -6.51
N GLU A 184 18.53 -16.20 -6.23
CA GLU A 184 19.88 -16.21 -5.65
C GLU A 184 19.95 -16.91 -4.29
N ALA A 185 18.99 -16.64 -3.39
CA ALA A 185 18.95 -17.25 -2.06
C ALA A 185 18.76 -18.77 -2.09
N TYR A 186 18.11 -19.29 -3.14
CA TYR A 186 17.95 -20.71 -3.41
C TYR A 186 19.06 -21.30 -4.29
N GLY A 187 20.17 -20.54 -4.50
CA GLY A 187 21.30 -21.00 -5.32
C GLY A 187 20.98 -21.15 -6.80
N MET A 188 20.02 -20.37 -7.28
CA MET A 188 19.55 -20.36 -8.68
C MET A 188 19.85 -19.00 -9.35
N THR A 189 19.78 -19.01 -10.66
CA THR A 189 19.83 -17.79 -11.50
C THR A 189 18.70 -17.82 -12.51
N TYR A 190 18.46 -16.72 -13.21
CA TYR A 190 17.47 -16.68 -14.29
C TYR A 190 17.84 -17.61 -15.49
N GLU A 191 19.10 -18.06 -15.59
CA GLU A 191 19.51 -19.05 -16.59
C GLU A 191 18.96 -20.46 -16.30
N ASP A 192 18.50 -20.71 -15.07
CA ASP A 192 17.88 -21.98 -14.69
C ASP A 192 16.43 -22.10 -15.13
N SER A 193 15.79 -21.02 -15.63
CA SER A 193 14.37 -20.97 -16.03
C SER A 193 14.20 -20.18 -17.33
N ASP A 194 13.07 -20.37 -17.99
CA ASP A 194 12.61 -19.51 -19.09
C ASP A 194 11.82 -18.34 -18.49
N VAL A 195 12.49 -17.21 -18.25
CA VAL A 195 11.91 -16.09 -17.51
C VAL A 195 11.28 -15.05 -18.44
N ASP A 196 10.08 -14.61 -18.09
CA ASP A 196 9.34 -13.56 -18.76
C ASP A 196 9.04 -12.37 -17.84
N TYR A 197 9.22 -11.16 -18.36
CA TYR A 197 8.91 -9.92 -17.66
C TYR A 197 7.45 -9.54 -17.89
N LEU A 198 6.57 -9.92 -16.99
CA LEU A 198 5.13 -9.80 -17.12
C LEU A 198 4.51 -9.06 -15.95
N SER A 199 3.53 -8.20 -16.22
CA SER A 199 2.62 -7.71 -15.19
C SER A 199 1.77 -8.86 -14.61
N TYR A 200 1.15 -8.65 -13.44
CA TYR A 200 0.31 -9.68 -12.82
C TYR A 200 -0.79 -10.18 -13.74
N GLY A 201 -1.49 -9.27 -14.43
CA GLY A 201 -2.57 -9.63 -15.35
C GLY A 201 -2.06 -10.47 -16.52
N GLU A 202 -0.98 -10.04 -17.17
CA GLU A 202 -0.37 -10.77 -18.29
C GLU A 202 0.11 -12.16 -17.87
N ALA A 203 0.78 -12.27 -16.71
CA ALA A 203 1.25 -13.55 -16.19
C ALA A 203 0.10 -14.52 -15.92
N ILE A 204 -0.96 -14.06 -15.26
CA ILE A 204 -2.14 -14.90 -14.99
C ILE A 204 -2.85 -15.31 -16.29
N ASP A 205 -2.96 -14.43 -17.27
CA ASP A 205 -3.55 -14.77 -18.58
C ASP A 205 -2.68 -15.78 -19.34
N GLN A 206 -1.36 -15.64 -19.31
CA GLN A 206 -0.45 -16.64 -19.87
C GLN A 206 -0.53 -17.99 -19.14
N MET A 207 -0.68 -18.00 -17.80
CA MET A 207 -0.89 -19.24 -17.04
C MET A 207 -2.18 -19.94 -17.43
N LYS A 208 -3.29 -19.21 -17.60
CA LYS A 208 -4.58 -19.76 -18.08
C LYS A 208 -4.46 -20.38 -19.47
N ASN A 209 -3.61 -19.81 -20.31
CA ASN A 209 -3.34 -20.30 -21.67
C ASN A 209 -2.25 -21.38 -21.72
N GLY A 210 -1.66 -21.79 -20.60
CA GLY A 210 -0.58 -22.76 -20.54
C GLY A 210 0.74 -22.27 -21.16
N GLN A 211 0.95 -20.95 -21.18
CA GLN A 211 2.17 -20.31 -21.71
C GLN A 211 3.15 -19.89 -20.59
N CYS A 212 2.68 -19.81 -19.34
CA CYS A 212 3.47 -19.56 -18.14
C CYS A 212 3.16 -20.66 -17.12
N ASP A 213 4.18 -21.19 -16.44
CA ASP A 213 4.04 -22.31 -15.51
C ASP A 213 3.95 -21.82 -14.05
N ALA A 214 4.60 -20.71 -13.72
CA ALA A 214 4.54 -20.08 -12.39
C ALA A 214 4.79 -18.58 -12.53
N THR A 215 4.33 -17.80 -11.54
CA THR A 215 4.65 -16.36 -11.50
C THR A 215 4.82 -15.85 -10.09
N PHE A 216 5.69 -14.85 -9.94
CA PHE A 216 5.82 -14.07 -8.71
C PHE A 216 4.81 -12.93 -8.71
N VAL A 217 4.14 -12.76 -7.56
CA VAL A 217 3.26 -11.63 -7.25
C VAL A 217 3.66 -11.13 -5.85
N THR A 218 4.21 -9.93 -5.74
CA THR A 218 4.51 -9.31 -4.45
C THR A 218 3.50 -8.21 -4.19
N SER A 219 2.53 -8.48 -3.32
CA SER A 219 1.36 -7.62 -3.13
C SER A 219 0.76 -7.83 -1.73
N GLY A 220 -0.14 -6.92 -1.32
CA GLY A 220 -1.02 -7.17 -0.18
C GLY A 220 -1.97 -8.35 -0.42
N LEU A 221 -2.54 -8.87 0.64
CA LEU A 221 -3.44 -10.03 0.61
C LEU A 221 -4.90 -9.62 0.83
N PRO A 222 -5.87 -10.19 0.06
CA PRO A 222 -5.68 -10.95 -1.16
C PRO A 222 -5.39 -10.05 -2.36
N ASN A 223 -4.61 -10.55 -3.33
CA ASN A 223 -4.46 -9.89 -4.63
C ASN A 223 -5.58 -10.34 -5.60
N ALA A 224 -6.13 -9.41 -6.37
CA ALA A 224 -7.30 -9.69 -7.23
C ALA A 224 -6.98 -10.66 -8.36
N THR A 225 -5.81 -10.54 -9.01
CA THR A 225 -5.43 -11.43 -10.12
C THR A 225 -5.13 -12.85 -9.66
N VAL A 226 -4.52 -13.00 -8.47
CA VAL A 226 -4.31 -14.31 -7.83
C VAL A 226 -5.65 -14.94 -7.44
N SER A 227 -6.59 -14.14 -6.89
CA SER A 227 -7.95 -14.61 -6.57
C SER A 227 -8.70 -15.09 -7.81
N GLU A 228 -8.54 -14.40 -8.94
CA GLU A 228 -9.14 -14.80 -10.22
C GLU A 228 -8.60 -16.15 -10.72
N LEU A 229 -7.27 -16.36 -10.62
CA LEU A 229 -6.68 -17.66 -10.94
C LEU A 229 -7.21 -18.76 -10.01
N ALA A 230 -7.23 -18.51 -8.70
CA ALA A 230 -7.71 -19.47 -7.69
C ALA A 230 -9.19 -19.82 -7.84
N PHE A 231 -10.01 -18.91 -8.39
CA PHE A 231 -11.42 -19.19 -8.67
C PHE A 231 -11.63 -20.12 -9.86
N SER A 232 -10.75 -20.02 -10.87
CA SER A 232 -10.96 -20.71 -12.15
C SER A 232 -10.09 -21.95 -12.33
N TYR A 233 -9.02 -22.10 -11.56
CA TYR A 233 -8.02 -23.16 -11.68
C TYR A 233 -7.67 -23.76 -10.32
N ASP A 234 -7.13 -24.99 -10.33
CA ASP A 234 -6.53 -25.61 -9.14
C ASP A 234 -5.14 -24.94 -8.91
N MET A 235 -5.21 -23.73 -8.33
CA MET A 235 -4.07 -22.89 -8.07
C MET A 235 -3.35 -23.36 -6.80
N VAL A 236 -2.02 -23.31 -6.85
CA VAL A 236 -1.12 -23.64 -5.74
C VAL A 236 -0.25 -22.42 -5.44
N ILE A 237 -0.14 -22.08 -4.17
CA ILE A 237 0.88 -21.16 -3.67
C ILE A 237 2.09 -22.00 -3.31
N VAL A 238 3.22 -21.72 -3.96
CA VAL A 238 4.48 -22.42 -3.70
C VAL A 238 5.15 -21.77 -2.48
N PRO A 239 5.53 -22.55 -1.44
CA PRO A 239 6.15 -21.99 -0.26
C PRO A 239 7.54 -21.39 -0.57
N ILE A 240 7.87 -20.32 0.15
CA ILE A 240 9.22 -19.76 0.26
C ILE A 240 9.65 -20.06 1.69
N ASP A 241 10.35 -21.16 1.88
CA ASP A 241 10.66 -21.75 3.19
C ASP A 241 12.08 -22.30 3.28
N GLY A 242 12.37 -22.96 4.39
CA GLY A 242 13.62 -23.68 4.61
C GLY A 242 14.86 -22.81 4.55
N GLU A 243 16.01 -23.44 4.19
CA GLU A 243 17.31 -22.77 4.12
C GLU A 243 17.34 -21.62 3.11
N GLY A 244 16.62 -21.73 2.00
CA GLY A 244 16.54 -20.68 0.99
C GLY A 244 15.91 -19.38 1.53
N ARG A 245 14.81 -19.50 2.30
CA ARG A 245 14.19 -18.36 2.98
C ARG A 245 15.14 -17.76 4.03
N ASP A 246 15.80 -18.62 4.82
CA ASP A 246 16.69 -18.16 5.89
C ASP A 246 17.90 -17.42 5.30
N ASN A 247 18.49 -17.92 4.21
CA ASN A 247 19.54 -17.25 3.43
C ASN A 247 19.06 -15.90 2.86
N LEU A 248 17.81 -15.85 2.36
CA LEU A 248 17.21 -14.62 1.83
C LEU A 248 17.16 -13.52 2.91
N ILE A 249 16.64 -13.86 4.09
CA ILE A 249 16.48 -12.90 5.20
C ILE A 249 17.82 -12.50 5.79
N GLU A 250 18.78 -13.43 5.92
CA GLU A 250 20.13 -13.13 6.39
C GLU A 250 20.85 -12.15 5.46
N LYS A 251 20.75 -12.39 4.15
CA LYS A 251 21.43 -11.56 3.15
C LYS A 251 20.72 -10.22 2.92
N TYR A 252 19.40 -10.22 3.00
CA TYR A 252 18.53 -9.10 2.65
C TYR A 252 17.56 -8.78 3.81
N PRO A 253 18.03 -8.04 4.85
CA PRO A 253 17.30 -7.84 6.11
C PRO A 253 16.07 -6.91 6.00
N PHE A 254 15.68 -6.51 4.82
CA PHE A 254 14.39 -5.87 4.55
C PHE A 254 13.26 -6.89 4.27
N PHE A 255 13.59 -8.17 4.05
CA PHE A 255 12.59 -9.24 4.09
C PHE A 255 12.35 -9.72 5.51
N SER A 256 11.12 -10.10 5.79
CA SER A 256 10.72 -10.75 7.04
C SER A 256 9.96 -12.04 6.74
N ALA A 257 10.19 -13.07 7.56
CA ALA A 257 9.45 -14.32 7.46
C ALA A 257 7.96 -14.09 7.77
N SER A 258 7.10 -14.75 7.02
CA SER A 258 5.65 -14.66 7.19
C SER A 258 4.93 -15.87 6.64
N THR A 259 3.61 -15.85 6.71
CA THR A 259 2.74 -16.83 6.08
C THR A 259 1.64 -16.15 5.27
N ILE A 260 1.19 -16.80 4.20
CA ILE A 260 -0.05 -16.48 3.52
C ILE A 260 -1.14 -17.31 4.22
N PRO A 261 -2.09 -16.68 4.94
CA PRO A 261 -3.05 -17.40 5.77
C PRO A 261 -3.93 -18.35 4.98
N ALA A 262 -4.33 -19.44 5.61
CA ALA A 262 -5.32 -20.35 5.07
C ALA A 262 -6.59 -19.61 4.63
N ASN A 263 -7.20 -20.07 3.57
CA ASN A 263 -8.40 -19.50 2.95
C ASN A 263 -8.21 -18.10 2.32
N THR A 264 -6.99 -17.60 2.20
CA THR A 264 -6.74 -16.36 1.42
C THR A 264 -7.11 -16.53 -0.04
N TYR A 265 -6.76 -17.69 -0.62
CA TYR A 265 -7.02 -18.06 -2.02
C TYR A 265 -7.54 -19.51 -2.15
N ASN A 266 -8.42 -19.94 -1.27
CA ASN A 266 -8.89 -21.31 -1.13
C ASN A 266 -7.80 -22.33 -0.72
N ASN A 267 -6.59 -21.88 -0.34
CA ASN A 267 -5.56 -22.71 0.26
C ASN A 267 -6.03 -23.24 1.61
N LYS A 268 -5.81 -24.54 1.88
CA LYS A 268 -6.34 -25.22 3.07
C LYS A 268 -5.55 -24.92 4.33
N GLU A 269 -4.27 -24.61 4.18
CA GLU A 269 -3.31 -24.39 5.26
C GLU A 269 -2.58 -23.07 5.02
N ASP A 270 -1.96 -22.56 6.07
CA ASP A 270 -1.03 -21.44 5.97
C ASP A 270 0.15 -21.85 5.08
N VAL A 271 0.62 -20.97 4.21
CA VAL A 271 1.77 -21.21 3.33
C VAL A 271 2.89 -20.29 3.74
N GLU A 272 4.06 -20.84 4.05
CA GLU A 272 5.24 -20.07 4.41
C GLU A 272 5.70 -19.19 3.25
N SER A 273 6.08 -17.96 3.58
CA SER A 273 6.56 -16.97 2.64
C SER A 273 7.34 -15.87 3.35
N VAL A 274 7.64 -14.79 2.62
CA VAL A 274 8.25 -13.57 3.14
C VAL A 274 7.43 -12.36 2.74
N PHE A 275 7.60 -11.26 3.47
CA PHE A 275 7.06 -9.96 3.08
C PHE A 275 8.13 -8.88 3.13
N VAL A 276 7.85 -7.78 2.44
CA VAL A 276 8.58 -6.53 2.49
C VAL A 276 7.59 -5.38 2.66
N TYR A 277 7.94 -4.36 3.46
CA TYR A 277 7.10 -3.18 3.61
C TYR A 277 7.14 -2.30 2.37
N ASN A 278 6.07 -1.55 2.17
CA ASN A 278 6.03 -0.43 1.24
C ASN A 278 6.34 0.87 1.97
N ILE A 279 6.92 1.80 1.25
CA ILE A 279 7.27 3.14 1.72
C ILE A 279 6.59 4.16 0.81
N MET A 280 6.02 5.21 1.40
CA MET A 280 5.70 6.43 0.69
C MET A 280 6.98 7.25 0.59
N LEU A 281 7.42 7.48 -0.64
CA LEU A 281 8.62 8.24 -0.97
C LEU A 281 8.28 9.67 -1.31
N VAL A 282 9.24 10.54 -1.09
CA VAL A 282 9.24 11.95 -1.47
C VAL A 282 10.68 12.36 -1.80
N ASN A 283 10.87 13.33 -2.70
CA ASN A 283 12.20 13.91 -2.95
C ASN A 283 12.56 14.88 -1.82
N LYS A 284 13.82 14.91 -1.41
CA LYS A 284 14.32 15.82 -0.35
C LYS A 284 14.11 17.31 -0.66
N ASP A 285 13.95 17.67 -1.94
CA ASP A 285 13.80 19.06 -2.39
C ASP A 285 12.33 19.55 -2.33
N VAL A 286 11.37 18.67 -2.00
CA VAL A 286 10.01 19.11 -1.64
C VAL A 286 10.10 19.85 -0.30
N SER A 287 9.40 20.99 -0.15
CA SER A 287 9.54 21.80 1.06
C SER A 287 9.04 21.06 2.31
N ASP A 288 9.75 21.24 3.44
CA ASP A 288 9.39 20.66 4.74
C ASP A 288 7.93 20.97 5.12
N ASP A 289 7.53 22.21 4.88
CA ASP A 289 6.18 22.68 5.15
C ASP A 289 5.13 21.93 4.33
N MET A 290 5.42 21.65 3.06
CA MET A 290 4.51 20.91 2.19
C MET A 290 4.40 19.44 2.62
N VAL A 291 5.51 18.80 2.96
CA VAL A 291 5.50 17.40 3.44
C VAL A 291 4.78 17.29 4.77
N TYR A 292 5.01 18.22 5.68
CA TYR A 292 4.29 18.31 6.95
C TYR A 292 2.78 18.44 6.72
N ASP A 293 2.36 19.41 5.90
CA ASP A 293 0.95 19.66 5.60
C ASP A 293 0.28 18.48 4.87
N MET A 294 0.99 17.78 3.98
CA MET A 294 0.45 16.57 3.35
C MET A 294 0.18 15.46 4.37
N LEU A 295 1.04 15.28 5.39
CA LEU A 295 0.78 14.32 6.47
C LEU A 295 -0.42 14.73 7.33
N ASP A 296 -0.58 16.01 7.65
CA ASP A 296 -1.78 16.52 8.32
C ASP A 296 -3.05 16.19 7.53
N CYS A 297 -3.03 16.36 6.20
CA CYS A 297 -4.15 16.02 5.33
C CYS A 297 -4.44 14.51 5.30
N ILE A 298 -3.39 13.68 5.16
CA ILE A 298 -3.48 12.21 5.08
C ILE A 298 -4.05 11.63 6.38
N PHE A 299 -3.58 12.10 7.52
CA PHE A 299 -4.00 11.59 8.84
C PHE A 299 -5.14 12.39 9.48
N SER A 300 -5.75 13.35 8.76
CA SER A 300 -7.04 13.90 9.16
C SER A 300 -8.13 12.83 9.14
N ASP A 301 -9.21 13.02 9.89
CA ASP A 301 -10.35 12.07 9.94
C ASP A 301 -10.87 11.74 8.52
N ASP A 302 -11.05 12.75 7.66
CA ASP A 302 -11.52 12.58 6.29
C ASP A 302 -10.47 11.93 5.38
N GLY A 303 -9.20 12.30 5.54
CA GLY A 303 -8.09 11.76 4.76
C GLY A 303 -7.91 10.27 5.01
N ILE A 304 -7.75 9.88 6.27
CA ILE A 304 -7.54 8.48 6.64
C ILE A 304 -8.77 7.61 6.30
N ALA A 305 -10.00 8.14 6.47
CA ALA A 305 -11.21 7.43 6.08
C ALA A 305 -11.27 7.19 4.56
N THR A 306 -10.89 8.19 3.75
CA THR A 306 -10.81 8.08 2.29
C THR A 306 -9.82 6.99 1.87
N ILE A 307 -8.63 6.97 2.49
CA ILE A 307 -7.57 6.00 2.17
C ILE A 307 -8.00 4.59 2.59
N LYS A 308 -8.48 4.41 3.81
CA LYS A 308 -8.94 3.11 4.32
C LYS A 308 -10.09 2.52 3.51
N ALA A 309 -11.00 3.33 3.01
CA ALA A 309 -12.12 2.88 2.18
C ALA A 309 -11.69 2.34 0.79
N SER A 310 -10.47 2.62 0.34
CA SER A 310 -10.01 2.25 -1.00
C SER A 310 -9.72 0.76 -1.17
N HIS A 311 -9.24 0.10 -0.13
CA HIS A 311 -8.84 -1.30 -0.17
C HIS A 311 -8.72 -1.91 1.23
N ASN A 312 -9.07 -3.20 1.40
CA ASN A 312 -8.92 -3.91 2.68
C ASN A 312 -7.48 -3.86 3.25
N THR A 313 -6.47 -3.84 2.38
CA THR A 313 -5.07 -3.71 2.81
C THR A 313 -4.82 -2.34 3.41
N ALA A 314 -5.36 -1.28 2.83
CA ALA A 314 -5.26 0.07 3.39
C ALA A 314 -5.98 0.16 4.74
N ASP A 315 -7.20 -0.37 4.83
CA ASP A 315 -7.98 -0.37 6.07
C ASP A 315 -7.25 -1.01 7.25
N LYS A 316 -6.57 -2.13 7.00
CA LYS A 316 -5.87 -2.90 8.03
C LYS A 316 -4.48 -2.39 8.40
N ASN A 317 -3.79 -1.71 7.49
CA ASN A 317 -2.35 -1.47 7.60
C ASN A 317 -1.93 -0.01 7.42
N ILE A 318 -2.83 0.91 7.10
CA ILE A 318 -2.51 2.34 7.06
C ILE A 318 -3.09 2.97 8.31
N ASP A 319 -2.22 3.16 9.28
CA ASP A 319 -2.56 3.77 10.56
C ASP A 319 -1.34 4.56 11.07
N VAL A 320 -1.61 5.64 11.77
CA VAL A 320 -0.58 6.51 12.31
C VAL A 320 0.39 5.77 13.25
N SER A 321 -0.08 4.74 13.95
CA SER A 321 0.73 3.95 14.87
C SER A 321 1.82 3.09 14.21
N PHE A 322 1.75 2.89 12.88
CA PHE A 322 2.73 2.08 12.14
C PHE A 322 3.65 2.90 11.22
N GLY A 323 3.44 4.21 11.14
CA GLY A 323 3.89 5.03 10.02
C GLY A 323 5.39 5.20 9.83
N VAL A 324 6.25 4.94 10.79
CA VAL A 324 7.71 5.15 10.67
C VAL A 324 8.56 4.00 11.22
N ASP A 325 7.95 2.99 11.81
CA ASP A 325 8.68 1.84 12.29
C ASP A 325 9.37 1.10 11.13
N ASP A 326 10.62 0.72 11.35
CA ASP A 326 11.40 -0.09 10.40
C ASP A 326 11.63 0.56 9.02
N VAL A 327 11.54 1.88 8.91
CA VAL A 327 11.96 2.61 7.71
C VAL A 327 13.49 2.60 7.62
N LYS A 328 14.06 2.15 6.48
CA LYS A 328 15.50 1.89 6.33
C LYS A 328 16.28 3.02 5.62
N ILE A 329 15.63 4.09 5.23
CA ILE A 329 16.28 5.29 4.68
C ILE A 329 15.85 6.50 5.50
N PRO A 330 16.58 7.64 5.42
CA PRO A 330 16.20 8.84 6.15
C PRO A 330 14.78 9.30 5.82
N LEU A 331 14.08 9.77 6.85
CA LEU A 331 12.83 10.51 6.67
C LEU A 331 13.12 11.89 6.04
N HIS A 332 12.14 12.41 5.33
CA HIS A 332 12.12 13.82 4.95
C HIS A 332 12.00 14.69 6.21
N ASP A 333 12.70 15.83 6.27
CA ASP A 333 12.75 16.67 7.47
C ASP A 333 11.35 17.14 7.92
N GLY A 334 10.50 17.52 6.97
CA GLY A 334 9.09 17.84 7.24
C GLY A 334 8.28 16.66 7.76
N ALA A 335 8.56 15.44 7.28
CA ALA A 335 7.93 14.22 7.78
C ALA A 335 8.43 13.89 9.18
N ALA A 336 9.75 13.92 9.41
CA ALA A 336 10.33 13.66 10.72
C ALA A 336 9.77 14.62 11.78
N LYS A 337 9.64 15.90 11.43
CA LYS A 337 9.03 16.91 12.30
C LYS A 337 7.57 16.58 12.61
N TRP A 338 6.79 16.21 11.60
CA TRP A 338 5.37 15.86 11.79
C TRP A 338 5.21 14.69 12.76
N TRP A 339 5.97 13.61 12.55
CA TRP A 339 5.94 12.42 13.41
C TRP A 339 6.31 12.75 14.85
N GLN A 340 7.37 13.56 15.08
CA GLN A 340 7.81 13.98 16.40
C GLN A 340 6.78 14.88 17.11
N ASP A 341 6.20 15.83 16.40
CA ASP A 341 5.17 16.73 16.93
C ASP A 341 3.90 15.95 17.36
N HIS A 342 3.64 14.79 16.73
CA HIS A 342 2.54 13.89 17.09
C HIS A 342 2.93 12.78 18.08
N GLY A 343 4.15 12.83 18.64
CA GLY A 343 4.60 11.96 19.72
C GLY A 343 5.13 10.60 19.30
N TYR A 344 5.51 10.43 18.02
CA TYR A 344 6.12 9.22 17.51
C TYR A 344 7.64 9.32 17.51
N GLU A 345 8.31 8.22 17.91
CA GLU A 345 9.76 8.12 17.76
C GLU A 345 10.10 7.95 16.27
N THR A 346 11.09 8.72 15.80
CA THR A 346 11.57 8.63 14.43
C THR A 346 12.90 7.87 14.38
N PRO A 347 13.18 7.10 13.31
CA PRO A 347 14.51 6.53 13.11
C PRO A 347 15.58 7.63 13.21
N GLN A 348 16.67 7.34 13.88
CA GLN A 348 17.84 8.25 13.91
C GLN A 348 18.48 8.22 12.53
N ASN A 349 18.58 9.37 11.88
CA ASN A 349 19.24 9.54 10.57
C ASN A 349 20.75 9.33 10.65
#